data_0005f257f25b4968e7930f5dc13e788f
#
_entry.id   0005f257f25b4968e7930f5dc13e788f
#
_cell.length_a   1.000
_cell.length_b   1.000
_cell.length_c   1.000
_cell.angle_alpha   90.00
_cell.angle_beta   90.00
_cell.angle_gamma   90.00
#
_symmetry.space_group_name_H-M   'P 1'
#
loop_
_entity.id
_entity.type
_entity.pdbx_description
1 polymer ?
#
loop_
_entity_poly.entity_id
_entity_poly.type
_entity_poly.pdbx_seq_one_letter_code
_entity_poly.pdbx_strand_id
1 'polypeptide(L)'
;LHAGQIQGFFDIPVDNLFATPIFARHVKKKIKSKNLICVAPDVGGTERARALGKILNVGLAIVDKRRPKPGQSQVMNIIGDVKGKTCILVDDIIDSGGTIVNAAKALKDRGAKEVYVYITHGVLSGEAVNKIKKSVIKNLVITDTIDNMNRVKGAKNIEVLSISGLMGEAIKR
;
A
#
# COMPACT_ATOMS: atom_id res chain seq x y z
N LEU A 1 -2.21 -13.52 -1.29
CA LEU A 1 -1.87 -14.13 0.02
C LEU A 1 -0.82 -13.26 0.74
N HIS A 2 -0.94 -13.13 2.08
CA HIS A 2 0.07 -12.45 2.90
C HIS A 2 1.37 -13.28 2.94
N ALA A 3 1.25 -14.58 3.17
CA ALA A 3 2.35 -15.54 3.13
C ALA A 3 2.21 -16.45 1.91
N GLY A 4 3.09 -16.30 0.93
CA GLY A 4 3.07 -17.09 -0.31
C GLY A 4 3.19 -18.60 -0.08
N GLN A 5 3.82 -19.02 1.02
CA GLN A 5 3.97 -20.41 1.44
C GLN A 5 2.65 -21.15 1.64
N ILE A 6 1.54 -20.44 1.89
CA ILE A 6 0.19 -21.06 2.02
C ILE A 6 -0.16 -21.89 0.79
N GLN A 7 0.35 -21.53 -0.40
CA GLN A 7 0.13 -22.32 -1.63
C GLN A 7 0.62 -23.77 -1.50
N GLY A 8 1.69 -24.02 -0.73
CA GLY A 8 2.24 -25.35 -0.51
C GLY A 8 1.41 -26.28 0.39
N PHE A 9 0.34 -25.80 0.99
CA PHE A 9 -0.57 -26.61 1.82
C PHE A 9 -1.75 -27.22 1.05
N PHE A 10 -1.87 -26.91 -0.25
CA PHE A 10 -2.93 -27.40 -1.10
C PHE A 10 -2.41 -28.49 -2.06
N ASP A 11 -3.13 -29.59 -2.17
CA ASP A 11 -2.86 -30.68 -3.15
C ASP A 11 -3.54 -30.44 -4.51
N ILE A 12 -4.08 -29.25 -4.71
CA ILE A 12 -4.71 -28.80 -5.96
C ILE A 12 -3.96 -27.59 -6.52
N PRO A 13 -4.09 -27.28 -7.81
CA PRO A 13 -3.55 -26.04 -8.38
C PRO A 13 -4.06 -24.82 -7.64
N VAL A 14 -3.14 -23.88 -7.35
CA VAL A 14 -3.44 -22.63 -6.63
C VAL A 14 -2.95 -21.43 -7.43
N ASP A 15 -3.87 -20.53 -7.77
CA ASP A 15 -3.55 -19.25 -8.38
C ASP A 15 -3.43 -18.16 -7.31
N ASN A 16 -2.20 -17.75 -7.01
CA ASN A 16 -1.94 -16.60 -6.15
C ASN A 16 -1.93 -15.30 -6.97
N LEU A 17 -3.03 -14.56 -6.92
CA LEU A 17 -3.22 -13.34 -7.72
C LEU A 17 -2.67 -12.11 -6.99
N PHE A 18 -2.06 -11.21 -7.75
CA PHE A 18 -1.48 -9.96 -7.25
C PHE A 18 -2.26 -8.75 -7.78
N ALA A 19 -2.61 -7.81 -6.91
CA ALA A 19 -3.27 -6.55 -7.31
C ALA A 19 -2.33 -5.56 -8.03
N THR A 20 -1.02 -5.84 -8.06
CA THR A 20 0.01 -4.95 -8.64
C THR A 20 -0.32 -4.43 -10.04
N PRO A 21 -0.82 -5.23 -11.02
CA PRO A 21 -1.18 -4.71 -12.34
C PRO A 21 -2.35 -3.73 -12.31
N ILE A 22 -3.31 -3.92 -11.40
CA ILE A 22 -4.46 -3.01 -11.22
C ILE A 22 -3.96 -1.68 -10.67
N PHE A 23 -3.11 -1.71 -9.64
CA PHE A 23 -2.50 -0.54 -9.05
C PHE A 23 -1.65 0.23 -10.05
N ALA A 24 -0.83 -0.45 -10.84
CA ALA A 24 0.01 0.20 -11.85
C ALA A 24 -0.83 0.96 -12.89
N ARG A 25 -1.92 0.37 -13.37
CA ARG A 25 -2.87 1.04 -14.28
C ARG A 25 -3.50 2.26 -13.65
N HIS A 26 -3.94 2.14 -12.39
CA HIS A 26 -4.54 3.25 -11.67
C HIS A 26 -3.54 4.39 -11.43
N VAL A 27 -2.32 4.10 -10.99
CA VAL A 27 -1.24 5.10 -10.81
C VAL A 27 -0.99 5.85 -12.12
N LYS A 28 -0.79 5.14 -13.24
CA LYS A 28 -0.56 5.74 -14.55
C LYS A 28 -1.70 6.64 -15.02
N LYS A 29 -2.94 6.28 -14.70
CA LYS A 29 -4.13 7.05 -15.08
C LYS A 29 -4.34 8.29 -14.20
N LYS A 30 -4.16 8.17 -12.89
CA LYS A 30 -4.57 9.17 -11.90
C LYS A 30 -3.45 10.11 -11.46
N ILE A 31 -2.22 9.63 -11.37
CA ILE A 31 -1.10 10.39 -10.80
C ILE A 31 -0.23 10.94 -11.93
N LYS A 32 -0.29 12.25 -12.16
CA LYS A 32 0.41 12.95 -13.24
C LYS A 32 1.83 13.41 -12.88
N SER A 33 2.37 12.96 -11.76
CA SER A 33 3.71 13.31 -11.33
C SER A 33 4.77 12.59 -12.16
N LYS A 34 5.79 13.31 -12.62
CA LYS A 34 6.98 12.73 -13.29
C LYS A 34 8.02 12.21 -12.29
N ASN A 35 7.92 12.63 -11.01
CA ASN A 35 8.88 12.30 -9.97
C ASN A 35 8.23 11.35 -8.94
N LEU A 36 8.02 10.09 -9.34
CA LEU A 36 7.43 9.04 -8.54
C LEU A 36 8.50 8.17 -7.88
N ILE A 37 8.18 7.60 -6.73
CA ILE A 37 8.97 6.56 -6.09
C ILE A 37 8.02 5.58 -5.39
N CYS A 38 8.26 4.27 -5.54
CA CYS A 38 7.55 3.25 -4.76
C CYS A 38 8.18 3.13 -3.37
N VAL A 39 7.36 2.91 -2.35
CA VAL A 39 7.81 2.83 -0.96
C VAL A 39 7.24 1.59 -0.31
N ALA A 40 8.12 0.80 0.34
CA ALA A 40 7.73 -0.27 1.24
C ALA A 40 7.51 0.30 2.66
N PRO A 41 6.39 0.01 3.34
CA PRO A 41 6.12 0.50 4.70
C PRO A 41 7.01 -0.15 5.76
N ASP A 42 7.65 -1.26 5.41
CA ASP A 42 8.65 -1.99 6.20
C ASP A 42 9.53 -2.85 5.27
N VAL A 43 10.49 -3.57 5.85
CA VAL A 43 11.40 -4.45 5.10
C VAL A 43 10.64 -5.61 4.45
N GLY A 44 9.60 -6.15 5.10
CA GLY A 44 8.79 -7.27 4.59
C GLY A 44 8.00 -6.91 3.31
N GLY A 45 7.59 -5.64 3.16
CA GLY A 45 6.89 -5.14 1.98
C GLY A 45 7.77 -4.81 0.77
N THR A 46 9.10 -4.98 0.88
CA THR A 46 10.07 -4.54 -0.14
C THR A 46 9.83 -5.19 -1.51
N GLU A 47 9.55 -6.49 -1.53
CA GLU A 47 9.34 -7.24 -2.78
C GLU A 47 8.10 -6.72 -3.52
N ARG A 48 7.04 -6.45 -2.79
CA ARG A 48 5.75 -5.94 -3.29
C ARG A 48 5.92 -4.53 -3.88
N ALA A 49 6.59 -3.64 -3.16
CA ALA A 49 6.89 -2.29 -3.63
C ALA A 49 7.82 -2.28 -4.85
N ARG A 50 8.81 -3.20 -4.89
CA ARG A 50 9.72 -3.38 -6.02
C ARG A 50 8.99 -3.87 -7.27
N ALA A 51 8.03 -4.80 -7.13
CA ALA A 51 7.23 -5.30 -8.24
C ALA A 51 6.43 -4.17 -8.90
N LEU A 52 5.79 -3.31 -8.12
CA LEU A 52 5.09 -2.13 -8.63
C LEU A 52 6.08 -1.14 -9.27
N GLY A 53 7.21 -0.88 -8.62
CA GLY A 53 8.26 0.01 -9.12
C GLY A 53 8.79 -0.39 -10.49
N LYS A 54 8.99 -1.69 -10.72
CA LYS A 54 9.38 -2.22 -12.05
C LYS A 54 8.36 -1.89 -13.15
N ILE A 55 7.05 -2.08 -12.88
CA ILE A 55 5.98 -1.82 -13.85
C ILE A 55 5.85 -0.32 -14.14
N LEU A 56 6.11 0.52 -13.15
CA LEU A 56 6.05 1.97 -13.25
C LEU A 56 7.37 2.58 -13.75
N ASN A 57 8.45 1.80 -13.80
CA ASN A 57 9.81 2.24 -14.09
C ASN A 57 10.28 3.37 -13.15
N VAL A 58 10.13 3.15 -11.85
CA VAL A 58 10.50 4.11 -10.78
C VAL A 58 11.35 3.44 -9.71
N GLY A 59 12.08 4.26 -8.94
CA GLY A 59 12.92 3.78 -7.84
C GLY A 59 12.12 3.26 -6.65
N LEU A 60 12.86 2.75 -5.66
CA LEU A 60 12.34 2.16 -4.43
C LEU A 60 12.92 2.89 -3.21
N ALA A 61 12.08 3.14 -2.22
CA ALA A 61 12.47 3.49 -0.86
C ALA A 61 11.84 2.55 0.16
N ILE A 62 12.40 2.48 1.35
CA ILE A 62 11.93 1.59 2.41
C ILE A 62 11.83 2.39 3.69
N VAL A 63 10.72 2.23 4.42
CA VAL A 63 10.58 2.73 5.79
C VAL A 63 11.10 1.64 6.73
N ASP A 64 12.31 1.85 7.26
CA ASP A 64 12.91 0.95 8.25
C ASP A 64 12.45 1.34 9.66
N LYS A 65 11.69 0.44 10.26
CA LYS A 65 11.10 0.63 11.56
C LYS A 65 11.95 -0.01 12.63
N ARG A 66 12.65 0.80 13.43
CA ARG A 66 13.49 0.31 14.52
C ARG A 66 12.89 0.65 15.88
N ARG A 67 12.95 -0.31 16.79
CA ARG A 67 12.73 -0.12 18.22
C ARG A 67 14.08 -0.25 18.91
N PRO A 68 14.77 0.85 19.26
CA PRO A 68 16.11 0.75 19.85
C PRO A 68 16.12 0.05 21.20
N LYS A 69 15.03 0.19 22.01
CA LYS A 69 14.85 -0.50 23.31
C LYS A 69 13.38 -0.70 23.61
N PRO A 70 12.98 -1.70 24.42
CA PRO A 70 11.63 -1.83 24.94
C PRO A 70 11.20 -0.53 25.65
N GLY A 71 9.99 -0.05 25.36
CA GLY A 71 9.44 1.18 25.97
C GLY A 71 9.85 2.50 25.32
N GLN A 72 10.74 2.50 24.34
CA GLN A 72 11.08 3.71 23.58
C GLN A 72 10.19 3.89 22.33
N SER A 73 9.99 5.16 21.93
CA SER A 73 9.25 5.51 20.72
C SER A 73 9.89 4.85 19.49
N GLN A 74 9.05 4.42 18.56
CA GLN A 74 9.52 3.88 17.29
C GLN A 74 10.21 4.97 16.48
N VAL A 75 11.45 4.74 16.09
CA VAL A 75 12.15 5.57 15.12
C VAL A 75 11.90 4.99 13.73
N MET A 76 11.39 5.82 12.82
CA MET A 76 11.25 5.47 11.42
C MET A 76 12.41 6.06 10.64
N ASN A 77 13.29 5.19 10.15
CA ASN A 77 14.34 5.58 9.22
C ASN A 77 13.88 5.33 7.79
N ILE A 78 14.24 6.21 6.86
CA ILE A 78 13.89 6.04 5.44
C ILE A 78 15.17 5.76 4.68
N ILE A 79 15.20 4.61 4.02
CA ILE A 79 16.28 4.20 3.12
C ILE A 79 15.84 4.58 1.71
N GLY A 80 16.61 5.40 1.04
CA GLY A 80 16.31 5.97 -0.28
C GLY A 80 15.95 7.44 -0.21
N ASP A 81 16.03 8.13 -1.35
CA ASP A 81 15.72 9.56 -1.47
C ASP A 81 14.25 9.77 -1.82
N VAL A 82 13.50 10.44 -0.94
CA VAL A 82 12.07 10.75 -1.10
C VAL A 82 11.79 12.26 -1.21
N LYS A 83 12.83 13.11 -1.05
CA LYS A 83 12.68 14.56 -1.05
C LYS A 83 12.13 15.07 -2.38
N GLY A 84 11.05 15.84 -2.33
CA GLY A 84 10.38 16.40 -3.52
C GLY A 84 9.65 15.37 -4.38
N LYS A 85 9.62 14.08 -3.99
CA LYS A 85 8.99 13.00 -4.77
C LYS A 85 7.55 12.75 -4.33
N THR A 86 6.74 12.26 -5.26
CA THR A 86 5.43 11.66 -4.97
C THR A 86 5.64 10.20 -4.63
N CYS A 87 5.37 9.84 -3.37
CA CYS A 87 5.57 8.51 -2.83
C CYS A 87 4.33 7.63 -3.05
N ILE A 88 4.54 6.43 -3.59
CA ILE A 88 3.53 5.38 -3.73
C ILE A 88 3.84 4.30 -2.71
N LEU A 89 3.20 4.36 -1.55
CA LEU A 89 3.37 3.39 -0.47
C LEU A 89 2.48 2.18 -0.76
N VAL A 90 3.04 0.97 -0.71
CA VAL A 90 2.36 -0.26 -1.14
C VAL A 90 2.43 -1.31 -0.05
N ASP A 91 1.27 -1.90 0.27
CA ASP A 91 1.19 -3.06 1.16
C ASP A 91 0.05 -4.00 0.75
N ASP A 92 -0.04 -5.18 1.38
CA ASP A 92 -1.13 -6.13 1.13
C ASP A 92 -2.33 -5.88 2.05
N ILE A 93 -2.13 -5.53 3.30
CA ILE A 93 -3.18 -5.43 4.30
C ILE A 93 -3.07 -4.11 5.08
N ILE A 94 -4.20 -3.46 5.29
CA ILE A 94 -4.35 -2.39 6.26
C ILE A 94 -5.46 -2.74 7.24
N ASP A 95 -5.10 -2.86 8.52
CA ASP A 95 -6.04 -3.13 9.61
C ASP A 95 -6.37 -1.83 10.37
N SER A 96 -5.75 -1.54 11.48
CA SER A 96 -5.99 -0.34 12.29
C SER A 96 -5.45 0.98 11.70
N GLY A 97 -4.66 0.89 10.62
CA GLY A 97 -4.08 2.01 9.88
C GLY A 97 -2.88 2.69 10.53
N GLY A 98 -2.52 2.33 11.76
CA GLY A 98 -1.46 3.02 12.51
C GLY A 98 -0.09 2.99 11.81
N THR A 99 0.35 1.82 11.35
CA THR A 99 1.64 1.65 10.65
C THR A 99 1.71 2.52 9.39
N ILE A 100 0.67 2.48 8.58
CA ILE A 100 0.61 3.19 7.30
C ILE A 100 0.57 4.71 7.50
N VAL A 101 -0.22 5.19 8.47
CA VAL A 101 -0.29 6.63 8.79
C VAL A 101 1.05 7.15 9.32
N ASN A 102 1.73 6.38 10.18
CA ASN A 102 3.03 6.75 10.69
C ASN A 102 4.11 6.73 9.60
N ALA A 103 4.10 5.74 8.71
CA ALA A 103 4.99 5.69 7.56
C ALA A 103 4.77 6.90 6.62
N ALA A 104 3.51 7.24 6.33
CA ALA A 104 3.18 8.39 5.51
C ALA A 104 3.65 9.71 6.14
N LYS A 105 3.50 9.86 7.46
CA LYS A 105 4.02 11.02 8.21
C LYS A 105 5.54 11.11 8.11
N ALA A 106 6.26 10.00 8.35
CA ALA A 106 7.72 9.98 8.25
C ALA A 106 8.22 10.36 6.86
N LEU A 107 7.53 9.91 5.80
CA LEU A 107 7.83 10.32 4.42
C LEU A 107 7.65 11.84 4.22
N LYS A 108 6.56 12.41 4.74
CA LYS A 108 6.31 13.85 4.68
C LYS A 108 7.37 14.64 5.44
N ASP A 109 7.75 14.19 6.64
CA ASP A 109 8.78 14.82 7.47
C ASP A 109 10.16 14.79 6.77
N ARG A 110 10.41 13.81 5.90
CA ARG A 110 11.60 13.71 5.02
C ARG A 110 11.45 14.45 3.69
N GLY A 111 10.42 15.28 3.53
CA GLY A 111 10.22 16.17 2.39
C GLY A 111 9.55 15.54 1.18
N ALA A 112 8.84 14.42 1.32
CA ALA A 112 7.99 13.90 0.26
C ALA A 112 6.91 14.92 -0.13
N LYS A 113 6.71 15.10 -1.45
CA LYS A 113 5.71 16.05 -1.97
C LYS A 113 4.28 15.59 -1.66
N GLU A 114 3.96 14.37 -2.00
CA GLU A 114 2.67 13.74 -1.73
C GLU A 114 2.87 12.27 -1.38
N VAL A 115 1.95 11.68 -0.62
CA VAL A 115 1.96 10.26 -0.27
C VAL A 115 0.62 9.66 -0.65
N TYR A 116 0.65 8.73 -1.60
CA TYR A 116 -0.44 7.85 -1.98
C TYR A 116 -0.20 6.47 -1.41
N VAL A 117 -1.26 5.78 -1.04
CA VAL A 117 -1.19 4.45 -0.43
C VAL A 117 -2.02 3.47 -1.25
N TYR A 118 -1.46 2.31 -1.57
CA TYR A 118 -2.11 1.24 -2.33
C TYR A 118 -2.08 -0.06 -1.55
N ILE A 119 -3.23 -0.57 -1.19
CA ILE A 119 -3.38 -1.75 -0.32
C ILE A 119 -4.39 -2.72 -0.93
N THR A 120 -4.04 -4.00 -0.99
CA THR A 120 -4.96 -5.01 -1.52
C THR A 120 -6.16 -5.19 -0.59
N HIS A 121 -5.93 -5.51 0.70
CA HIS A 121 -6.99 -5.87 1.63
C HIS A 121 -7.22 -4.74 2.66
N GLY A 122 -8.30 -4.02 2.49
CA GLY A 122 -8.74 -2.99 3.43
C GLY A 122 -9.57 -3.60 4.55
N VAL A 123 -8.96 -4.11 5.64
CA VAL A 123 -9.71 -4.57 6.81
C VAL A 123 -10.35 -3.38 7.51
N LEU A 124 -9.60 -2.29 7.69
CA LEU A 124 -10.04 -0.99 8.20
C LEU A 124 -10.78 -1.09 9.55
N SER A 125 -10.22 -1.84 10.49
CA SER A 125 -10.83 -2.06 11.81
C SER A 125 -10.87 -0.77 12.66
N GLY A 126 -11.83 -0.72 13.57
CA GLY A 126 -11.99 0.35 14.56
C GLY A 126 -11.98 1.75 13.92
N GLU A 127 -11.08 2.61 14.37
CA GLU A 127 -10.93 4.01 13.94
C GLU A 127 -10.04 4.21 12.69
N ALA A 128 -9.73 3.16 11.93
CA ALA A 128 -8.79 3.24 10.81
C ALA A 128 -9.21 4.29 9.78
N VAL A 129 -10.47 4.31 9.38
CA VAL A 129 -11.00 5.28 8.41
C VAL A 129 -10.82 6.72 8.91
N ASN A 130 -11.12 6.98 10.19
CA ASN A 130 -10.97 8.31 10.77
C ASN A 130 -9.51 8.75 10.88
N LYS A 131 -8.60 7.81 11.21
CA LYS A 131 -7.15 8.07 11.23
C LYS A 131 -6.65 8.45 9.83
N ILE A 132 -7.09 7.73 8.80
CA ILE A 132 -6.70 7.99 7.41
C ILE A 132 -7.26 9.32 6.93
N LYS A 133 -8.53 9.63 7.22
CA LYS A 133 -9.16 10.93 6.88
C LYS A 133 -8.40 12.12 7.45
N LYS A 134 -7.86 11.99 8.66
CA LYS A 134 -7.11 13.04 9.37
C LYS A 134 -5.60 13.03 9.08
N SER A 135 -5.10 12.08 8.32
CA SER A 135 -3.67 11.89 8.06
C SER A 135 -3.15 12.76 6.91
N VAL A 136 -1.84 12.68 6.69
CA VAL A 136 -1.15 13.31 5.55
C VAL A 136 -1.28 12.52 4.24
N ILE A 137 -2.00 11.40 4.26
CA ILE A 137 -2.22 10.55 3.08
C ILE A 137 -3.12 11.29 2.10
N LYS A 138 -2.62 11.52 0.89
CA LYS A 138 -3.36 12.19 -0.19
C LYS A 138 -4.54 11.33 -0.65
N ASN A 139 -4.30 10.05 -0.89
CA ASN A 139 -5.34 9.07 -1.21
C ASN A 139 -4.90 7.68 -0.76
N LEU A 140 -5.79 6.94 -0.10
CA LEU A 140 -5.70 5.51 0.13
C LEU A 140 -6.54 4.82 -0.94
N VAL A 141 -5.91 3.92 -1.68
CA VAL A 141 -6.56 3.07 -2.68
C VAL A 141 -6.55 1.64 -2.15
N ILE A 142 -7.71 1.05 -1.96
CA ILE A 142 -7.89 -0.35 -1.58
C ILE A 142 -8.62 -1.11 -2.68
N THR A 143 -8.68 -2.43 -2.59
CA THR A 143 -9.50 -3.22 -3.50
C THR A 143 -10.79 -3.69 -2.82
N ASP A 144 -11.73 -4.17 -3.64
CA ASP A 144 -13.01 -4.75 -3.19
C ASP A 144 -12.89 -6.24 -2.77
N THR A 145 -11.70 -6.70 -2.41
CA THR A 145 -11.48 -8.03 -1.78
C THR A 145 -12.20 -8.17 -0.44
N ILE A 146 -12.49 -7.06 0.21
CA ILE A 146 -13.33 -6.95 1.41
C ILE A 146 -14.35 -5.86 1.13
N ASP A 147 -15.63 -6.12 1.39
CA ASP A 147 -16.68 -5.11 1.22
C ASP A 147 -16.56 -4.00 2.26
N ASN A 148 -16.12 -2.85 1.81
CA ASN A 148 -15.94 -1.65 2.62
C ASN A 148 -16.81 -0.47 2.18
N MET A 149 -17.68 -0.65 1.19
CA MET A 149 -18.44 0.46 0.58
C MET A 149 -19.16 1.32 1.61
N ASN A 150 -19.83 0.70 2.59
CA ASN A 150 -20.52 1.42 3.65
C ASN A 150 -19.55 2.08 4.64
N ARG A 151 -18.42 1.41 4.96
CA ARG A 151 -17.43 1.87 5.94
C ARG A 151 -16.65 3.08 5.45
N VAL A 152 -16.33 3.15 4.16
CA VAL A 152 -15.58 4.25 3.56
C VAL A 152 -16.48 5.37 3.02
N LYS A 153 -17.79 5.21 3.12
CA LYS A 153 -18.77 6.23 2.66
C LYS A 153 -18.45 7.59 3.28
N GLY A 154 -18.32 8.61 2.42
CA GLY A 154 -17.96 9.97 2.86
C GLY A 154 -16.48 10.20 3.18
N ALA A 155 -15.60 9.22 3.00
CA ALA A 155 -14.16 9.40 3.08
C ALA A 155 -13.60 9.85 1.73
N LYS A 156 -13.40 11.16 1.55
CA LYS A 156 -12.98 11.76 0.26
C LYS A 156 -11.58 11.32 -0.21
N ASN A 157 -10.76 10.81 0.69
CA ASN A 157 -9.39 10.36 0.43
C ASN A 157 -9.24 8.83 0.53
N ILE A 158 -10.33 8.08 0.36
CA ILE A 158 -10.30 6.61 0.24
C ILE A 158 -11.04 6.22 -1.04
N GLU A 159 -10.38 5.44 -1.90
CA GLU A 159 -10.92 4.95 -3.16
C GLU A 159 -10.88 3.42 -3.19
N VAL A 160 -11.95 2.79 -3.69
CA VAL A 160 -12.04 1.34 -3.82
C VAL A 160 -11.95 0.96 -5.29
N LEU A 161 -11.03 0.06 -5.62
CA LEU A 161 -10.86 -0.49 -6.96
C LEU A 161 -11.42 -1.91 -7.04
N SER A 162 -12.11 -2.23 -8.11
CA SER A 162 -12.59 -3.59 -8.33
C SER A 162 -11.48 -4.51 -8.86
N ILE A 163 -11.42 -5.72 -8.30
CA ILE A 163 -10.60 -6.83 -8.79
C ILE A 163 -11.38 -7.79 -9.70
N SER A 164 -12.63 -7.50 -10.01
CA SER A 164 -13.52 -8.40 -10.78
C SER A 164 -12.90 -8.83 -12.11
N GLY A 165 -12.23 -7.92 -12.82
CA GLY A 165 -11.55 -8.25 -14.07
C GLY A 165 -10.38 -9.24 -13.88
N LEU A 166 -9.59 -9.08 -12.81
CA LEU A 166 -8.50 -9.99 -12.48
C LEU A 166 -9.03 -11.38 -12.10
N MET A 167 -10.07 -11.42 -11.26
CA MET A 167 -10.72 -12.68 -10.85
C MET A 167 -11.38 -13.39 -12.03
N GLY A 168 -12.10 -12.64 -12.87
CA GLY A 168 -12.74 -13.21 -14.06
C GLY A 168 -11.74 -13.81 -15.04
N GLU A 169 -10.55 -13.22 -15.20
CA GLU A 169 -9.49 -13.78 -16.05
C GLU A 169 -8.90 -15.08 -15.46
N ALA A 170 -8.70 -15.12 -14.14
CA ALA A 170 -8.22 -16.33 -13.48
C ALA A 170 -9.23 -17.49 -13.56
N ILE A 171 -10.53 -17.21 -13.42
CA ILE A 171 -11.60 -18.24 -13.50
C ILE A 171 -11.74 -18.81 -14.92
N LYS A 172 -11.39 -18.04 -15.95
CA LYS A 172 -11.48 -18.50 -17.35
C LYS A 172 -10.36 -19.46 -17.77
N ARG A 173 -9.29 -19.52 -17.02
CA ARG A 173 -8.14 -20.42 -17.29
C ARG A 173 -8.41 -21.84 -16.82
#